data_a5cedc9f7c078879f2a32559a83d607d
#
_entry.id   a5cedc9f7c078879f2a32559a83d607d
#
_cell.length_a   1.000
_cell.length_b   1.000
_cell.length_c   1.000
_cell.angle_alpha   90.00
_cell.angle_beta   90.00
_cell.angle_gamma   90.00
#
_symmetry.space_group_name_H-M   'P 1'
#
loop_
_entity.id
_entity.type
_entity.pdbx_description
1 polymer ?
#
loop_
_entity_poly.entity_id
_entity_poly.type
_entity_poly.pdbx_seq_one_letter_code
_entity_poly.pdbx_strand_id
1 'polypeptide(L)'
;LLENTIKSSKEHNESIRRMKESEVGKIKDKLRDQIEFIEGEKKIVEDFLDEIEQLTSSISDKAVVKNKLEEVQSLDSELASKLKSLRKDIDFYEHNDNCPTCKQGIEHDFKSETVGSNSAKVSEIESARGELKLRGDKFEERLRSIDLVEDDINARNLDVSEHRANHKMALSSCNYIKDELDDAEKEVVAVDSGEIEAQERMLQENHDKQTQLFDDKETLIAVSSM
;
A
#
# COMPACT_ATOMS: atom_id res chain seq x y z
N LEU A 1 55.64 -25.95 30.94
CA LEU A 1 54.61 -25.09 31.56
C LEU A 1 54.03 -24.12 30.52
N LEU A 2 54.85 -23.37 29.80
CA LEU A 2 54.42 -22.34 28.82
C LEU A 2 53.62 -22.99 27.64
N GLU A 3 54.08 -24.13 27.12
CA GLU A 3 53.38 -24.87 26.04
C GLU A 3 51.95 -25.31 26.45
N ASN A 4 51.79 -25.76 27.70
CA ASN A 4 50.47 -26.13 28.22
C ASN A 4 49.55 -24.92 28.36
N THR A 5 50.13 -23.77 28.78
CA THR A 5 49.38 -22.51 28.89
C THR A 5 48.93 -22.03 27.50
N ILE A 6 49.81 -22.05 26.51
CA ILE A 6 49.46 -21.68 25.12
C ILE A 6 48.38 -22.59 24.56
N LYS A 7 48.51 -23.94 24.78
CA LYS A 7 47.49 -24.90 24.33
C LYS A 7 46.13 -24.60 24.95
N SER A 8 46.08 -24.40 26.28
CA SER A 8 44.83 -24.08 26.99
C SER A 8 44.22 -22.75 26.50
N SER A 9 45.05 -21.70 26.25
CA SER A 9 44.61 -20.43 25.68
C SER A 9 44.03 -20.60 24.27
N LYS A 10 44.67 -21.41 23.42
CA LYS A 10 44.13 -21.73 22.06
C LYS A 10 42.79 -22.43 22.12
N GLU A 11 42.65 -23.46 22.96
CA GLU A 11 41.39 -24.18 23.12
C GLU A 11 40.27 -23.26 23.65
N HIS A 12 40.63 -22.33 24.58
CA HIS A 12 39.68 -21.34 25.11
C HIS A 12 39.25 -20.33 24.02
N ASN A 13 40.20 -19.77 23.25
CA ASN A 13 39.89 -18.83 22.18
C ASN A 13 39.09 -19.47 21.08
N GLU A 14 39.37 -20.73 20.73
CA GLU A 14 38.59 -21.47 19.76
C GLU A 14 37.13 -21.70 20.24
N SER A 15 36.94 -21.96 21.53
CA SER A 15 35.61 -22.06 22.14
C SER A 15 34.84 -20.74 22.06
N ILE A 16 35.49 -19.62 22.38
CA ILE A 16 34.92 -18.28 22.30
C ILE A 16 34.57 -17.96 20.83
N ARG A 17 35.47 -18.25 19.89
CA ARG A 17 35.26 -18.04 18.47
C ARG A 17 34.02 -18.77 17.97
N ARG A 18 33.88 -20.08 18.30
CA ARG A 18 32.70 -20.87 17.92
C ARG A 18 31.40 -20.30 18.48
N MET A 19 31.41 -19.79 19.72
CA MET A 19 30.23 -19.13 20.31
C MET A 19 29.87 -17.85 19.54
N LYS A 20 30.86 -17.01 19.22
CA LYS A 20 30.65 -15.76 18.47
C LYS A 20 30.23 -16.05 17.01
N GLU A 21 30.81 -17.03 16.34
CA GLU A 21 30.39 -17.48 15.00
C GLU A 21 28.93 -17.97 15.01
N SER A 22 28.52 -18.68 16.07
CA SER A 22 27.12 -19.10 16.25
C SER A 22 26.17 -17.92 16.45
N GLU A 23 26.62 -16.86 17.15
CA GLU A 23 25.87 -15.63 17.33
C GLU A 23 25.72 -14.86 16.02
N VAL A 24 26.79 -14.70 15.27
CA VAL A 24 26.79 -14.15 13.90
C VAL A 24 25.81 -14.92 13.00
N GLY A 25 25.79 -16.24 13.09
CA GLY A 25 24.83 -17.07 12.37
C GLY A 25 23.37 -16.72 12.68
N LYS A 26 23.05 -16.55 13.97
CA LYS A 26 21.70 -16.15 14.40
C LYS A 26 21.29 -14.76 13.91
N ILE A 27 22.24 -13.81 13.91
CA ILE A 27 22.01 -12.45 13.42
C ILE A 27 21.74 -12.49 11.89
N LYS A 28 22.51 -13.28 11.16
CA LYS A 28 22.30 -13.48 9.70
C LYS A 28 20.93 -14.09 9.40
N ASP A 29 20.48 -15.04 10.20
CA ASP A 29 19.13 -15.61 10.05
C ASP A 29 18.05 -14.55 10.29
N LYS A 30 18.15 -13.76 11.37
CA LYS A 30 17.25 -12.63 11.63
C LYS A 30 17.23 -11.61 10.47
N LEU A 31 18.40 -11.30 9.92
CA LEU A 31 18.51 -10.38 8.79
C LEU A 31 17.79 -10.91 7.55
N ARG A 32 17.94 -12.20 7.25
CA ARG A 32 17.25 -12.86 6.15
C ARG A 32 15.74 -12.80 6.33
N ASP A 33 15.24 -13.17 7.51
CA ASP A 33 13.80 -13.15 7.81
C ASP A 33 13.24 -11.72 7.69
N GLN A 34 14.01 -10.71 8.11
CA GLN A 34 13.61 -9.30 7.98
C GLN A 34 13.56 -8.83 6.52
N ILE A 35 14.50 -9.27 5.69
CA ILE A 35 14.51 -8.97 4.24
C ILE A 35 13.29 -9.60 3.56
N GLU A 36 12.99 -10.87 3.86
CA GLU A 36 11.82 -11.57 3.32
C GLU A 36 10.51 -10.86 3.70
N PHE A 37 10.40 -10.38 4.95
CA PHE A 37 9.27 -9.58 5.40
C PHE A 37 9.14 -8.27 4.60
N ILE A 38 10.26 -7.55 4.38
CA ILE A 38 10.29 -6.30 3.58
C ILE A 38 9.81 -6.55 2.14
N GLU A 39 10.26 -7.62 1.51
CA GLU A 39 9.85 -8.00 0.16
C GLU A 39 8.35 -8.38 0.13
N GLY A 40 7.86 -9.07 1.15
CA GLY A 40 6.44 -9.37 1.33
C GLY A 40 5.57 -8.12 1.43
N GLU A 41 5.93 -7.19 2.30
CA GLU A 41 5.20 -5.91 2.47
C GLU A 41 5.19 -5.09 1.17
N LYS A 42 6.31 -5.05 0.45
CA LYS A 42 6.40 -4.37 -0.84
C LYS A 42 5.45 -4.97 -1.86
N LYS A 43 5.39 -6.30 -1.96
CA LYS A 43 4.50 -6.99 -2.89
C LYS A 43 3.03 -6.73 -2.57
N ILE A 44 2.65 -6.76 -1.28
CA ILE A 44 1.28 -6.45 -0.85
C ILE A 44 0.88 -5.04 -1.28
N VAL A 45 1.78 -4.06 -1.14
CA VAL A 45 1.52 -2.69 -1.59
C VAL A 45 1.33 -2.62 -3.11
N GLU A 46 2.14 -3.33 -3.89
CA GLU A 46 2.01 -3.40 -5.35
C GLU A 46 0.65 -4.01 -5.75
N ASP A 47 0.26 -5.13 -5.14
CA ASP A 47 -1.02 -5.81 -5.39
C ASP A 47 -2.22 -4.88 -5.08
N PHE A 48 -2.21 -4.15 -3.95
CA PHE A 48 -3.27 -3.18 -3.64
C PHE A 48 -3.31 -1.98 -4.59
N LEU A 49 -2.16 -1.50 -5.06
CA LEU A 49 -2.13 -0.42 -6.05
C LEU A 49 -2.72 -0.85 -7.39
N ASP A 50 -2.47 -2.07 -7.82
CA ASP A 50 -3.06 -2.65 -9.03
C ASP A 50 -4.59 -2.81 -8.88
N GLU A 51 -5.07 -3.25 -7.70
CA GLU A 51 -6.51 -3.31 -7.41
C GLU A 51 -7.15 -1.90 -7.46
N ILE A 52 -6.52 -0.89 -6.87
CA ILE A 52 -6.99 0.50 -6.89
C ILE A 52 -7.08 1.02 -8.33
N GLU A 53 -6.11 0.72 -9.19
CA GLU A 53 -6.13 1.13 -10.60
C GLU A 53 -7.31 0.49 -11.34
N GLN A 54 -7.56 -0.81 -11.13
CA GLN A 54 -8.69 -1.52 -11.71
C GLN A 54 -10.03 -0.94 -11.24
N LEU A 55 -10.20 -0.72 -9.93
CA LEU A 55 -11.40 -0.13 -9.35
C LEU A 55 -11.62 1.30 -9.91
N THR A 56 -10.59 2.12 -9.95
CA THR A 56 -10.66 3.49 -10.49
C THR A 56 -11.06 3.49 -11.95
N SER A 57 -10.53 2.56 -12.75
CA SER A 57 -10.90 2.40 -14.16
C SER A 57 -12.36 2.01 -14.33
N SER A 58 -12.91 1.18 -13.42
CA SER A 58 -14.30 0.70 -13.46
C SER A 58 -15.34 1.80 -13.22
N ILE A 59 -14.95 2.93 -12.63
CA ILE A 59 -15.81 4.08 -12.30
C ILE A 59 -15.46 5.34 -13.11
N SER A 60 -14.68 5.19 -14.17
CA SER A 60 -14.25 6.31 -15.03
C SER A 60 -15.41 7.08 -15.68
N ASP A 61 -16.61 6.48 -15.74
CA ASP A 61 -17.82 7.06 -16.28
C ASP A 61 -18.60 7.97 -15.29
N LYS A 62 -18.15 8.13 -14.04
CA LYS A 62 -18.84 8.89 -12.97
C LYS A 62 -19.32 10.27 -13.44
N ALA A 63 -18.43 11.05 -14.04
CA ALA A 63 -18.77 12.41 -14.50
C ALA A 63 -19.83 12.39 -15.60
N VAL A 64 -19.76 11.44 -16.52
CA VAL A 64 -20.72 11.28 -17.61
C VAL A 64 -22.09 10.89 -17.09
N VAL A 65 -22.15 9.94 -16.16
CA VAL A 65 -23.39 9.48 -15.52
C VAL A 65 -24.05 10.61 -14.73
N LYS A 66 -23.28 11.37 -13.98
CA LYS A 66 -23.76 12.53 -13.21
C LYS A 66 -24.37 13.60 -14.13
N ASN A 67 -23.67 13.98 -15.20
CA ASN A 67 -24.16 14.97 -16.14
C ASN A 67 -25.46 14.51 -16.83
N LYS A 68 -25.55 13.20 -17.22
CA LYS A 68 -26.77 12.65 -17.80
C LYS A 68 -27.94 12.64 -16.82
N LEU A 69 -27.69 12.39 -15.54
CA LEU A 69 -28.74 12.49 -14.52
C LEU A 69 -29.26 13.93 -14.40
N GLU A 70 -28.36 14.92 -14.35
CA GLU A 70 -28.72 16.33 -14.30
C GLU A 70 -29.53 16.77 -15.55
N GLU A 71 -29.16 16.30 -16.75
CA GLU A 71 -29.91 16.53 -17.99
C GLU A 71 -31.33 15.94 -17.91
N VAL A 72 -31.46 14.71 -17.45
CA VAL A 72 -32.77 14.04 -17.28
C VAL A 72 -33.65 14.80 -16.30
N GLN A 73 -33.11 15.22 -15.17
CA GLN A 73 -33.83 15.99 -14.15
C GLN A 73 -34.29 17.36 -14.67
N SER A 74 -33.44 18.05 -15.46
CA SER A 74 -33.78 19.31 -16.10
C SER A 74 -34.93 19.14 -17.09
N LEU A 75 -34.84 18.13 -18.00
CA LEU A 75 -35.90 17.83 -18.96
C LEU A 75 -37.23 17.44 -18.28
N ASP A 76 -37.18 16.65 -17.22
CA ASP A 76 -38.40 16.29 -16.46
C ASP A 76 -39.05 17.54 -15.84
N SER A 77 -38.26 18.45 -15.32
CA SER A 77 -38.73 19.73 -14.76
C SER A 77 -39.41 20.62 -15.82
N GLU A 78 -38.82 20.68 -17.02
CA GLU A 78 -39.41 21.42 -18.17
C GLU A 78 -40.73 20.81 -18.58
N LEU A 79 -40.79 19.48 -18.75
CA LEU A 79 -42.01 18.75 -19.11
C LEU A 79 -43.10 18.88 -18.04
N ALA A 80 -42.72 18.85 -16.74
CA ALA A 80 -43.63 19.07 -15.64
C ALA A 80 -44.28 20.48 -15.72
N SER A 81 -43.49 21.50 -16.05
CA SER A 81 -43.98 22.86 -16.24
C SER A 81 -44.95 22.99 -17.40
N LYS A 82 -44.62 22.37 -18.56
CA LYS A 82 -45.53 22.30 -19.73
C LYS A 82 -46.83 21.58 -19.41
N LEU A 83 -46.74 20.43 -18.73
CA LEU A 83 -47.89 19.65 -18.29
C LEU A 83 -48.83 20.49 -17.42
N LYS A 84 -48.26 21.23 -16.45
CA LYS A 84 -49.04 22.13 -15.58
C LYS A 84 -49.73 23.21 -16.37
N SER A 85 -49.12 23.78 -17.40
CA SER A 85 -49.75 24.79 -18.25
C SER A 85 -50.92 24.18 -19.09
N LEU A 86 -50.65 23.05 -19.77
CA LEU A 86 -51.67 22.39 -20.60
C LEU A 86 -52.90 21.96 -19.76
N ARG A 87 -52.69 21.46 -18.57
CA ARG A 87 -53.83 21.09 -17.68
C ARG A 87 -54.63 22.30 -17.22
N LYS A 88 -53.99 23.47 -16.99
CA LYS A 88 -54.68 24.71 -16.73
C LYS A 88 -55.50 25.19 -17.90
N ASP A 89 -54.95 25.08 -19.13
CA ASP A 89 -55.67 25.45 -20.35
C ASP A 89 -56.86 24.52 -20.59
N ILE A 90 -56.73 23.20 -20.38
CA ILE A 90 -57.83 22.26 -20.47
C ILE A 90 -58.93 22.63 -19.45
N ASP A 91 -58.58 22.79 -18.16
CA ASP A 91 -59.53 23.16 -17.10
C ASP A 91 -60.24 24.49 -17.42
N PHE A 92 -59.51 25.49 -17.96
CA PHE A 92 -60.10 26.75 -18.41
C PHE A 92 -61.16 26.52 -19.49
N TYR A 93 -60.84 25.80 -20.60
CA TYR A 93 -61.76 25.60 -21.68
C TYR A 93 -62.93 24.69 -21.36
N GLU A 94 -62.75 23.76 -20.42
CA GLU A 94 -63.84 22.89 -19.95
C GLU A 94 -64.90 23.67 -19.11
N HIS A 95 -64.48 24.64 -18.30
CA HIS A 95 -65.32 25.31 -17.33
C HIS A 95 -65.76 26.72 -17.70
N ASN A 96 -65.26 27.30 -18.82
CA ASN A 96 -65.61 28.69 -19.18
C ASN A 96 -66.17 28.77 -20.60
N ASP A 97 -67.33 29.40 -20.73
CA ASP A 97 -68.01 29.68 -22.04
C ASP A 97 -67.67 31.06 -22.59
N ASN A 98 -67.06 31.93 -21.80
CA ASN A 98 -66.69 33.29 -22.19
C ASN A 98 -65.21 33.59 -21.81
N CYS A 99 -64.51 34.32 -22.68
CA CYS A 99 -63.19 34.80 -22.39
C CYS A 99 -63.22 35.79 -21.22
N PRO A 100 -62.46 35.58 -20.15
CA PRO A 100 -62.47 36.49 -18.98
C PRO A 100 -61.91 37.87 -19.33
N THR A 101 -61.09 37.99 -20.34
CA THR A 101 -60.40 39.20 -20.78
C THR A 101 -61.27 40.06 -21.68
N CYS A 102 -61.82 39.51 -22.79
CA CYS A 102 -62.57 40.26 -23.78
C CYS A 102 -64.10 40.05 -23.65
N LYS A 103 -64.56 39.16 -22.80
CA LYS A 103 -66.00 38.80 -22.54
C LYS A 103 -66.74 38.22 -23.75
N GLN A 104 -66.02 37.86 -24.80
CA GLN A 104 -66.62 37.19 -25.97
C GLN A 104 -66.91 35.70 -25.65
N GLY A 105 -67.98 35.13 -26.23
CA GLY A 105 -68.27 33.70 -26.17
C GLY A 105 -67.19 32.91 -26.89
N ILE A 106 -66.83 31.77 -26.33
CA ILE A 106 -65.90 30.81 -26.93
C ILE A 106 -66.69 29.78 -27.70
N GLU A 107 -66.42 29.62 -28.99
CA GLU A 107 -67.12 28.64 -29.83
C GLU A 107 -66.88 27.22 -29.34
N HIS A 108 -67.94 26.42 -29.39
CA HIS A 108 -67.92 25.03 -28.85
C HIS A 108 -66.92 24.14 -29.60
N ASP A 109 -66.82 24.27 -30.93
CA ASP A 109 -65.92 23.51 -31.78
C ASP A 109 -64.45 23.83 -31.48
N PHE A 110 -64.11 25.11 -31.30
CA PHE A 110 -62.80 25.55 -30.86
C PHE A 110 -62.43 25.04 -29.47
N LYS A 111 -63.37 25.06 -28.51
CA LYS A 111 -63.14 24.48 -27.18
C LYS A 111 -62.84 22.97 -27.31
N SER A 112 -63.67 22.22 -28.01
CA SER A 112 -63.53 20.77 -28.16
C SER A 112 -62.19 20.39 -28.83
N GLU A 113 -61.83 21.08 -29.93
CA GLU A 113 -60.59 20.88 -30.60
C GLU A 113 -59.36 21.21 -29.70
N THR A 114 -59.41 22.33 -28.99
CA THR A 114 -58.33 22.76 -28.07
C THR A 114 -58.14 21.80 -26.92
N VAL A 115 -59.24 21.38 -26.27
CA VAL A 115 -59.21 20.38 -25.17
C VAL A 115 -58.68 19.03 -25.69
N GLY A 116 -59.17 18.56 -26.84
CA GLY A 116 -58.70 17.31 -27.43
C GLY A 116 -57.21 17.35 -27.80
N SER A 117 -56.74 18.43 -28.43
CA SER A 117 -55.32 18.60 -28.77
C SER A 117 -54.42 18.67 -27.52
N ASN A 118 -54.85 19.45 -26.50
CA ASN A 118 -54.08 19.58 -25.29
C ASN A 118 -54.05 18.28 -24.45
N SER A 119 -55.16 17.54 -24.44
CA SER A 119 -55.23 16.22 -23.78
C SER A 119 -54.31 15.18 -24.41
N ALA A 120 -54.22 15.17 -25.79
CA ALA A 120 -53.23 14.35 -26.46
C ALA A 120 -51.79 14.71 -26.08
N LYS A 121 -51.45 16.01 -26.05
CA LYS A 121 -50.13 16.46 -25.62
C LYS A 121 -49.83 16.13 -24.16
N VAL A 122 -50.81 16.20 -23.27
CA VAL A 122 -50.68 15.77 -21.89
C VAL A 122 -50.28 14.29 -21.82
N SER A 123 -50.98 13.41 -22.56
CA SER A 123 -50.66 11.97 -22.59
C SER A 123 -49.24 11.71 -23.13
N GLU A 124 -48.83 12.39 -24.19
CA GLU A 124 -47.48 12.29 -24.75
C GLU A 124 -46.38 12.72 -23.71
N ILE A 125 -46.61 13.86 -23.03
CA ILE A 125 -45.68 14.36 -22.01
C ILE A 125 -45.62 13.40 -20.83
N GLU A 126 -46.73 12.86 -20.37
CA GLU A 126 -46.74 11.89 -19.26
C GLU A 126 -45.96 10.61 -19.60
N SER A 127 -46.14 10.09 -20.85
CA SER A 127 -45.36 8.96 -21.34
C SER A 127 -43.85 9.29 -21.38
N ALA A 128 -43.48 10.44 -21.93
CA ALA A 128 -42.09 10.89 -22.01
C ALA A 128 -41.46 11.04 -20.60
N ARG A 129 -42.19 11.61 -19.64
CA ARG A 129 -41.76 11.71 -18.25
C ARG A 129 -41.57 10.34 -17.59
N GLY A 130 -42.44 9.37 -17.91
CA GLY A 130 -42.27 7.98 -17.46
C GLY A 130 -40.96 7.38 -17.95
N GLU A 131 -40.60 7.60 -19.21
CA GLU A 131 -39.33 7.14 -19.80
C GLU A 131 -38.12 7.85 -19.15
N LEU A 132 -38.21 9.18 -18.95
CA LEU A 132 -37.15 9.94 -18.29
C LEU A 132 -36.90 9.44 -16.86
N LYS A 133 -37.97 9.15 -16.10
CA LYS A 133 -37.86 8.59 -14.77
C LYS A 133 -37.10 7.26 -14.77
N LEU A 134 -37.48 6.33 -15.68
CA LEU A 134 -36.78 5.05 -15.80
C LEU A 134 -35.29 5.19 -16.14
N ARG A 135 -34.93 6.21 -16.95
CA ARG A 135 -33.52 6.54 -17.22
C ARG A 135 -32.82 7.14 -16.05
N GLY A 136 -33.47 8.03 -15.33
CA GLY A 136 -32.96 8.65 -14.09
C GLY A 136 -32.67 7.60 -13.03
N ASP A 137 -33.59 6.68 -12.79
CA ASP A 137 -33.44 5.59 -11.81
C ASP A 137 -32.19 4.72 -12.13
N LYS A 138 -31.93 4.44 -13.42
CA LYS A 138 -30.72 3.71 -13.86
C LYS A 138 -29.41 4.49 -13.59
N PHE A 139 -29.42 5.79 -13.81
CA PHE A 139 -28.25 6.62 -13.52
C PHE A 139 -27.99 6.74 -12.03
N GLU A 140 -29.07 6.87 -11.22
CA GLU A 140 -28.94 6.87 -9.78
C GLU A 140 -28.42 5.54 -9.22
N GLU A 141 -28.87 4.40 -9.79
CA GLU A 141 -28.36 3.08 -9.43
C GLU A 141 -26.87 2.94 -9.79
N ARG A 142 -26.48 3.44 -10.98
CA ARG A 142 -25.07 3.45 -11.36
C ARG A 142 -24.22 4.32 -10.45
N LEU A 143 -24.70 5.51 -10.06
CA LEU A 143 -23.97 6.38 -9.12
C LEU A 143 -23.81 5.70 -7.75
N ARG A 144 -24.85 5.05 -7.22
CA ARG A 144 -24.73 4.27 -5.97
C ARG A 144 -23.71 3.16 -6.08
N SER A 145 -23.63 2.47 -7.21
CA SER A 145 -22.60 1.46 -7.42
C SER A 145 -21.19 2.06 -7.47
N ILE A 146 -21.05 3.25 -8.05
CA ILE A 146 -19.78 4.01 -8.07
C ILE A 146 -19.35 4.43 -6.66
N ASP A 147 -20.28 4.94 -5.85
CA ASP A 147 -19.98 5.34 -4.47
C ASP A 147 -19.46 4.15 -3.64
N LEU A 148 -20.03 2.95 -3.81
CA LEU A 148 -19.51 1.73 -3.16
C LEU A 148 -18.08 1.38 -3.60
N VAL A 149 -17.77 1.54 -4.88
CA VAL A 149 -16.41 1.30 -5.40
C VAL A 149 -15.45 2.37 -4.87
N GLU A 150 -15.88 3.62 -4.71
CA GLU A 150 -15.06 4.67 -4.08
C GLU A 150 -14.76 4.35 -2.61
N ASP A 151 -15.71 3.79 -1.88
CA ASP A 151 -15.49 3.33 -0.50
C ASP A 151 -14.45 2.18 -0.46
N ASP A 152 -14.52 1.24 -1.40
CA ASP A 152 -13.52 0.18 -1.54
C ASP A 152 -12.13 0.74 -1.86
N ILE A 153 -12.03 1.71 -2.77
CA ILE A 153 -10.76 2.41 -3.09
C ILE A 153 -10.19 3.08 -1.83
N ASN A 154 -11.03 3.74 -1.05
CA ASN A 154 -10.60 4.40 0.18
C ASN A 154 -10.08 3.38 1.21
N ALA A 155 -10.75 2.23 1.37
CA ALA A 155 -10.29 1.15 2.23
C ALA A 155 -8.92 0.62 1.79
N ARG A 156 -8.73 0.35 0.48
CA ARG A 156 -7.44 -0.10 -0.06
C ARG A 156 -6.32 0.94 0.12
N ASN A 157 -6.63 2.23 0.02
CA ASN A 157 -5.65 3.29 0.30
C ASN A 157 -5.19 3.30 1.76
N LEU A 158 -6.07 2.95 2.70
CA LEU A 158 -5.69 2.77 4.11
C LEU A 158 -4.76 1.57 4.28
N ASP A 159 -5.10 0.42 3.66
CA ASP A 159 -4.25 -0.78 3.67
C ASP A 159 -2.86 -0.47 3.10
N VAL A 160 -2.78 0.21 1.95
CA VAL A 160 -1.50 0.68 1.35
C VAL A 160 -0.70 1.53 2.33
N SER A 161 -1.37 2.42 3.06
CA SER A 161 -0.73 3.30 4.04
C SER A 161 -0.13 2.53 5.21
N GLU A 162 -0.84 1.53 5.71
CA GLU A 162 -0.41 0.64 6.80
C GLU A 162 0.80 -0.20 6.36
N HIS A 163 0.72 -0.88 5.21
CA HIS A 163 1.80 -1.73 4.71
C HIS A 163 3.05 -0.91 4.35
N ARG A 164 2.92 0.32 3.86
CA ARG A 164 4.05 1.25 3.68
C ARG A 164 4.70 1.64 5.00
N ALA A 165 3.93 1.82 6.06
CA ALA A 165 4.47 2.10 7.38
C ALA A 165 5.24 0.88 7.93
N ASN A 166 4.69 -0.32 7.80
CA ASN A 166 5.34 -1.58 8.18
C ASN A 166 6.65 -1.77 7.41
N HIS A 167 6.63 -1.59 6.11
CA HIS A 167 7.82 -1.65 5.25
C HIS A 167 8.91 -0.67 5.72
N LYS A 168 8.54 0.57 6.03
CA LYS A 168 9.49 1.58 6.54
C LYS A 168 10.08 1.19 7.89
N MET A 169 9.27 0.67 8.80
CA MET A 169 9.73 0.18 10.11
C MET A 169 10.67 -1.02 9.94
N ALA A 170 10.33 -1.94 9.06
CA ALA A 170 11.14 -3.10 8.75
C ALA A 170 12.50 -2.72 8.14
N LEU A 171 12.55 -1.73 7.26
CA LEU A 171 13.82 -1.17 6.73
C LEU A 171 14.71 -0.61 7.85
N SER A 172 14.12 0.11 8.80
CA SER A 172 14.87 0.66 9.95
C SER A 172 15.43 -0.47 10.82
N SER A 173 14.63 -1.50 11.09
CA SER A 173 15.06 -2.71 11.81
C SER A 173 16.17 -3.45 11.07
N CYS A 174 16.07 -3.58 9.76
CA CYS A 174 17.09 -4.22 8.92
C CYS A 174 18.44 -3.50 9.02
N ASN A 175 18.45 -2.16 9.03
CA ASN A 175 19.67 -1.39 9.20
C ASN A 175 20.30 -1.61 10.59
N TYR A 176 19.48 -1.64 11.64
CA TYR A 176 19.98 -1.94 12.99
C TYR A 176 20.59 -3.35 13.07
N ILE A 177 19.94 -4.37 12.48
CA ILE A 177 20.48 -5.73 12.45
C ILE A 177 21.79 -5.82 11.64
N LYS A 178 21.94 -5.02 10.57
CA LYS A 178 23.20 -4.93 9.83
C LYS A 178 24.33 -4.35 10.66
N ASP A 179 24.07 -3.29 11.41
CA ASP A 179 25.05 -2.69 12.31
C ASP A 179 25.46 -3.70 13.43
N GLU A 180 24.48 -4.42 14.00
CA GLU A 180 24.70 -5.50 14.98
C GLU A 180 25.56 -6.62 14.37
N LEU A 181 25.31 -6.99 13.11
CA LEU A 181 26.10 -8.00 12.40
C LEU A 181 27.55 -7.56 12.19
N ASP A 182 27.74 -6.34 11.72
CA ASP A 182 29.08 -5.77 11.49
C ASP A 182 29.90 -5.74 12.77
N ASP A 183 29.30 -5.40 13.89
CA ASP A 183 29.96 -5.38 15.19
C ASP A 183 30.28 -6.80 15.69
N ALA A 184 29.36 -7.74 15.54
CA ALA A 184 29.59 -9.14 15.91
C ALA A 184 30.68 -9.79 15.04
N GLU A 185 30.76 -9.47 13.75
CA GLU A 185 31.81 -9.96 12.85
C GLU A 185 33.19 -9.40 13.24
N LYS A 186 33.28 -8.11 13.63
CA LYS A 186 34.51 -7.51 14.16
C LYS A 186 34.99 -8.21 15.44
N GLU A 187 34.05 -8.58 16.33
CA GLU A 187 34.36 -9.29 17.55
C GLU A 187 34.92 -10.70 17.31
N VAL A 188 34.43 -11.43 16.29
CA VAL A 188 34.99 -12.73 15.87
C VAL A 188 36.43 -12.56 15.43
N VAL A 189 36.73 -11.51 14.64
CA VAL A 189 38.09 -11.21 14.15
C VAL A 189 39.03 -10.84 15.30
N ALA A 190 38.52 -10.10 16.31
CA ALA A 190 39.34 -9.67 17.46
C ALA A 190 39.82 -10.83 18.37
N VAL A 191 39.09 -11.96 18.38
CA VAL A 191 39.49 -13.16 19.15
C VAL A 191 40.77 -13.78 18.57
N ASP A 192 41.03 -13.64 17.29
CA ASP A 192 42.18 -14.27 16.62
C ASP A 192 43.50 -13.44 16.73
N SER A 193 43.44 -12.18 17.13
CA SER A 193 44.59 -11.27 17.04
C SER A 193 45.15 -10.85 18.41
N GLY A 194 46.34 -11.27 18.72
CA GLY A 194 47.22 -10.54 19.64
C GLY A 194 47.80 -11.31 20.78
N GLU A 195 47.04 -11.98 21.65
CA GLU A 195 47.56 -12.56 22.89
C GLU A 195 48.32 -13.88 22.64
N ILE A 196 47.78 -14.73 21.76
CA ILE A 196 48.39 -16.01 21.39
C ILE A 196 49.68 -15.78 20.57
N GLU A 197 49.64 -14.86 19.59
CA GLU A 197 50.83 -14.53 18.79
C GLU A 197 51.98 -13.93 19.67
N ALA A 198 51.62 -13.15 20.69
CA ALA A 198 52.61 -12.63 21.62
C ALA A 198 53.21 -13.77 22.49
N GLN A 199 52.37 -14.69 22.95
CA GLN A 199 52.82 -15.85 23.72
C GLN A 199 53.66 -16.83 22.88
N GLU A 200 53.30 -17.05 21.64
CA GLU A 200 54.10 -17.86 20.67
C GLU A 200 55.46 -17.23 20.42
N ARG A 201 55.54 -15.91 20.20
CA ARG A 201 56.79 -15.20 20.04
C ARG A 201 57.70 -15.37 21.27
N MET A 202 57.14 -15.22 22.50
CA MET A 202 57.88 -15.43 23.73
C MET A 202 58.37 -16.89 23.86
N LEU A 203 57.54 -17.85 23.45
CA LEU A 203 57.95 -19.27 23.44
C LEU A 203 59.14 -19.50 22.48
N GLN A 204 59.06 -18.98 21.29
CA GLN A 204 60.13 -19.08 20.27
C GLN A 204 61.41 -18.46 20.75
N GLU A 205 61.35 -17.24 21.30
CA GLU A 205 62.51 -16.56 21.88
C GLU A 205 63.16 -17.36 23.04
N ASN A 206 62.36 -17.99 23.87
CA ASN A 206 62.87 -18.84 24.93
C ASN A 206 63.50 -20.13 24.40
N HIS A 207 62.95 -20.71 23.36
CA HIS A 207 63.52 -21.87 22.70
C HIS A 207 64.86 -21.57 22.03
N ASP A 208 64.96 -20.42 21.35
CA ASP A 208 66.17 -19.95 20.69
C ASP A 208 67.28 -19.69 21.74
N LYS A 209 66.93 -19.09 22.88
CA LYS A 209 67.84 -18.89 24.01
C LYS A 209 68.33 -20.21 24.62
N GLN A 210 67.43 -21.18 24.76
CA GLN A 210 67.81 -22.50 25.26
C GLN A 210 68.80 -23.21 24.32
N THR A 211 68.54 -23.14 23.02
CA THR A 211 69.43 -23.71 22.00
C THR A 211 70.81 -23.08 22.03
N GLN A 212 70.86 -21.76 22.15
CA GLN A 212 72.10 -21.02 22.25
C GLN A 212 72.90 -21.35 23.49
N LEU A 213 72.22 -21.47 24.67
CA LEU A 213 72.85 -21.89 25.91
C LEU A 213 73.36 -23.33 25.85
N PHE A 214 72.74 -24.20 25.10
CA PHE A 214 73.14 -25.57 24.87
C PHE A 214 74.42 -25.65 24.03
N ASP A 215 74.48 -24.87 22.95
CA ASP A 215 75.64 -24.76 22.07
C ASP A 215 76.84 -24.14 22.81
N ASP A 216 76.62 -23.08 23.61
CA ASP A 216 77.61 -22.44 24.43
C ASP A 216 78.17 -23.44 25.48
N LYS A 217 77.31 -24.27 26.08
CA LYS A 217 77.73 -25.30 27.04
C LYS A 217 78.56 -26.41 26.37
N GLU A 218 78.20 -26.86 25.18
CA GLU A 218 78.97 -27.83 24.41
C GLU A 218 80.36 -27.25 24.01
N THR A 219 80.38 -25.99 23.62
CA THR A 219 81.62 -25.28 23.32
C THR A 219 82.55 -25.19 24.52
N LEU A 220 82.01 -24.84 25.71
CA LEU A 220 82.76 -24.76 26.95
C LEU A 220 83.30 -26.16 27.40
N ILE A 221 82.54 -27.21 27.25
CA ILE A 221 82.96 -28.58 27.56
C ILE A 221 84.11 -28.99 26.59
N ALA A 222 84.02 -28.67 25.32
CA ALA A 222 85.06 -28.96 24.34
C ALA A 222 86.37 -28.23 24.65
N VAL A 223 86.30 -26.94 25.09
CA VAL A 223 87.49 -26.13 25.46
C VAL A 223 88.10 -26.62 26.79
N SER A 224 87.28 -27.12 27.76
CA SER A 224 87.81 -27.59 29.06
C SER A 224 88.38 -28.98 28.96
N SER A 225 88.24 -29.71 27.90
CA SER A 225 88.77 -31.06 27.63
C SER A 225 90.08 -31.08 26.80
N MET A 226 90.54 -29.94 26.39
CA MET A 226 91.86 -29.69 25.80
C MET A 226 92.90 -29.29 26.83
#